data_0daf33c8112c274b777e7d7181375bce
#
_entry.id   0daf33c8112c274b777e7d7181375bce
#
_cell.length_a   1.000
_cell.length_b   1.000
_cell.length_c   1.000
_cell.angle_alpha   90.00
_cell.angle_beta   90.00
_cell.angle_gamma   90.00
#
_symmetry.space_group_name_H-M   'P 1'
#
loop_
_entity.id
_entity.type
_entity.pdbx_description
1 polymer ?
#
loop_
_entity_poly.entity_id
_entity_poly.type
_entity_poly.pdbx_seq_one_letter_code
_entity_poly.pdbx_strand_id
1 'polypeptide(L)'
;SGEIDPGRISTEIDRAYLEHCLNNAKGVSLEYFKSLADFTNLLTMLRMRNMGAGADKLKNSLMPEGYVSHRLLIQCFDGPEEGIARAAATGPARESILKGLEEYGRSGRLTELERQRDNYLISLFKGAKFAEGGIEPLIGYLLGREQEAKCLRLIITAKRNNLPDKVITERLGELYG
;
A
#
# COMPACT_ATOMS: atom_id res chain seq x y z
N SER A 1 -31.40 15.28 8.05
CA SER A 1 -30.15 16.02 7.85
C SER A 1 -29.02 14.98 7.85
N GLY A 2 -28.56 14.63 6.63
CA GLY A 2 -27.43 13.71 6.49
C GLY A 2 -26.15 14.43 6.88
N GLU A 3 -25.55 14.07 7.98
CA GLU A 3 -24.21 14.52 8.34
C GLU A 3 -23.24 14.06 7.25
N ILE A 4 -22.54 15.01 6.65
CA ILE A 4 -21.50 14.72 5.65
C ILE A 4 -20.31 14.15 6.40
N ASP A 5 -19.99 12.86 6.19
CA ASP A 5 -18.79 12.22 6.71
C ASP A 5 -17.59 12.55 5.81
N PRO A 6 -16.64 13.41 6.25
CA PRO A 6 -15.48 13.78 5.45
C PRO A 6 -14.60 12.57 5.08
N GLY A 7 -14.54 11.56 5.93
CA GLY A 7 -13.78 10.34 5.67
C GLY A 7 -14.35 9.55 4.49
N ARG A 8 -15.68 9.50 4.39
CA ARG A 8 -16.37 8.85 3.28
C ARG A 8 -16.14 9.59 1.96
N ILE A 9 -16.18 10.92 1.98
CA ILE A 9 -15.88 11.73 0.78
C ILE A 9 -14.47 11.46 0.29
N SER A 10 -13.47 11.49 1.18
CA SER A 10 -12.08 11.19 0.81
C SER A 10 -11.94 9.80 0.18
N THR A 11 -12.56 8.78 0.78
CA THR A 11 -12.54 7.41 0.26
C THR A 11 -13.14 7.31 -1.15
N GLU A 12 -14.26 8.01 -1.42
CA GLU A 12 -14.89 8.00 -2.74
C GLU A 12 -14.04 8.73 -3.79
N ILE A 13 -13.38 9.82 -3.43
CA ILE A 13 -12.45 10.54 -4.31
C ILE A 13 -11.25 9.64 -4.64
N ASP A 14 -10.65 9.01 -3.64
CA ASP A 14 -9.51 8.10 -3.83
C ASP A 14 -9.89 6.90 -4.71
N ARG A 15 -11.10 6.36 -4.52
CA ARG A 15 -11.64 5.27 -5.33
C ARG A 15 -11.81 5.68 -6.79
N ALA A 16 -12.48 6.81 -7.05
CA ALA A 16 -12.71 7.32 -8.39
C ALA A 16 -11.37 7.63 -9.11
N TYR A 17 -10.41 8.20 -8.40
CA TYR A 17 -9.07 8.45 -8.91
C TYR A 17 -8.38 7.13 -9.32
N LEU A 18 -8.39 6.14 -8.44
CA LEU A 18 -7.73 4.87 -8.71
C LEU A 18 -8.42 4.08 -9.85
N GLU A 19 -9.75 4.11 -9.93
CA GLU A 19 -10.50 3.56 -11.07
C GLU A 19 -10.10 4.22 -12.39
N HIS A 20 -10.00 5.54 -12.40
CA HIS A 20 -9.54 6.27 -13.58
C HIS A 20 -8.13 5.85 -13.99
N CYS A 21 -7.21 5.73 -13.03
CA CYS A 21 -5.85 5.28 -13.31
C CYS A 21 -5.81 3.84 -13.86
N LEU A 22 -6.54 2.91 -13.25
CA LEU A 22 -6.60 1.50 -13.69
C LEU A 22 -7.16 1.35 -15.10
N ASN A 23 -8.16 2.18 -15.48
CA ASN A 23 -8.78 2.13 -16.80
C ASN A 23 -7.90 2.74 -17.91
N ASN A 24 -6.94 3.60 -17.57
CA ASN A 24 -6.13 4.33 -18.55
C ASN A 24 -4.66 3.92 -18.56
N ALA A 25 -4.16 3.30 -17.48
CA ALA A 25 -2.76 2.88 -17.36
C ALA A 25 -2.47 1.63 -18.23
N LYS A 26 -1.19 1.50 -18.62
CA LYS A 26 -0.68 0.33 -19.38
C LYS A 26 0.71 -0.02 -18.87
N GLY A 27 1.18 -1.23 -19.19
CA GLY A 27 2.54 -1.66 -18.83
C GLY A 27 2.84 -1.54 -17.34
N VAL A 28 3.99 -1.00 -17.02
CA VAL A 28 4.45 -0.84 -15.63
C VAL A 28 3.55 0.09 -14.80
N SER A 29 2.95 1.10 -15.41
CA SER A 29 2.01 1.99 -14.72
C SER A 29 0.72 1.25 -14.31
N LEU A 30 0.22 0.32 -15.12
CA LEU A 30 -0.92 -0.52 -14.75
C LEU A 30 -0.55 -1.47 -13.60
N GLU A 31 0.65 -2.07 -13.65
CA GLU A 31 1.16 -2.91 -12.55
C GLU A 31 1.27 -2.12 -11.25
N TYR A 32 1.78 -0.88 -11.33
CA TYR A 32 1.86 0.03 -10.18
C TYR A 32 0.48 0.26 -9.55
N PHE A 33 -0.53 0.67 -10.33
CA PHE A 33 -1.85 0.98 -9.79
C PHE A 33 -2.58 -0.26 -9.26
N LYS A 34 -2.46 -1.42 -9.91
CA LYS A 34 -3.01 -2.67 -9.40
C LYS A 34 -2.37 -3.08 -8.08
N SER A 35 -1.05 -3.02 -7.99
CA SER A 35 -0.33 -3.36 -6.75
C SER A 35 -0.60 -2.35 -5.64
N LEU A 36 -0.73 -1.05 -5.98
CA LEU A 36 -1.13 -0.01 -5.03
C LEU A 36 -2.52 -0.30 -4.45
N ALA A 37 -3.47 -0.72 -5.30
CA ALA A 37 -4.81 -1.13 -4.87
C ALA A 37 -4.76 -2.32 -3.91
N ASP A 38 -3.99 -3.36 -4.24
CA ASP A 38 -3.83 -4.55 -3.41
C ASP A 38 -3.26 -4.23 -2.03
N PHE A 39 -2.15 -3.49 -1.97
CA PHE A 39 -1.57 -3.06 -0.69
C PHE A 39 -2.52 -2.19 0.12
N THR A 40 -3.24 -1.27 -0.54
CA THR A 40 -4.20 -0.39 0.12
C THR A 40 -5.36 -1.20 0.73
N ASN A 41 -5.90 -2.15 -0.02
CA ASN A 41 -6.99 -3.02 0.43
C ASN A 41 -6.55 -3.93 1.59
N LEU A 42 -5.35 -4.51 1.51
CA LEU A 42 -4.78 -5.32 2.59
C LEU A 42 -4.54 -4.50 3.86
N LEU A 43 -3.92 -3.33 3.74
CA LEU A 43 -3.68 -2.43 4.88
C LEU A 43 -4.98 -1.97 5.51
N THR A 44 -6.00 -1.64 4.70
CA THR A 44 -7.34 -1.27 5.18
C THR A 44 -7.98 -2.41 5.94
N MET A 45 -7.94 -3.62 5.38
CA MET A 45 -8.48 -4.82 6.02
C MET A 45 -7.81 -5.09 7.37
N LEU A 46 -6.48 -5.06 7.43
CA LEU A 46 -5.73 -5.36 8.67
C LEU A 46 -5.92 -4.26 9.72
N ARG A 47 -5.99 -2.97 9.33
CA ARG A 47 -6.34 -1.89 10.24
C ARG A 47 -7.73 -2.07 10.83
N MET A 48 -8.71 -2.44 10.01
CA MET A 48 -10.08 -2.69 10.47
C MET A 48 -10.15 -3.88 11.44
N ARG A 49 -9.40 -4.95 11.19
CA ARG A 49 -9.26 -6.07 12.14
C ARG A 49 -8.70 -5.60 13.48
N ASN A 50 -7.61 -4.84 13.44
CA ASN A 50 -6.97 -4.30 14.67
C ASN A 50 -7.92 -3.38 15.45
N MET A 51 -8.87 -2.73 14.78
CA MET A 51 -9.89 -1.86 15.39
C MET A 51 -11.16 -2.62 15.81
N GLY A 52 -11.24 -3.91 15.56
CA GLY A 52 -12.45 -4.71 15.85
C GLY A 52 -13.66 -4.34 14.98
N ALA A 53 -13.43 -3.80 13.77
CA ALA A 53 -14.51 -3.46 12.85
C ALA A 53 -15.08 -4.71 12.17
N GLY A 54 -16.37 -4.67 11.79
CA GLY A 54 -17.02 -5.78 11.09
C GLY A 54 -16.75 -5.78 9.57
N ALA A 55 -16.90 -6.95 8.94
CA ALA A 55 -16.68 -7.18 7.52
C ALA A 55 -17.53 -6.27 6.59
N ASP A 56 -18.71 -5.83 7.02
CA ASP A 56 -19.55 -4.92 6.22
C ASP A 56 -18.92 -3.53 6.04
N LYS A 57 -18.17 -3.05 7.05
CA LYS A 57 -17.40 -1.81 6.92
C LYS A 57 -16.26 -1.98 5.90
N LEU A 58 -15.61 -3.15 5.88
CA LEU A 58 -14.56 -3.43 4.90
C LEU A 58 -15.06 -3.29 3.48
N LYS A 59 -16.20 -3.90 3.12
CA LYS A 59 -16.78 -3.82 1.77
C LYS A 59 -16.90 -2.39 1.26
N ASN A 60 -17.33 -1.47 2.13
CA ASN A 60 -17.54 -0.06 1.79
C ASN A 60 -16.24 0.75 1.72
N SER A 61 -15.11 0.20 2.21
CA SER A 61 -13.83 0.91 2.30
C SER A 61 -12.78 0.39 1.31
N LEU A 62 -13.07 -0.68 0.59
CA LEU A 62 -12.13 -1.23 -0.41
C LEU A 62 -11.99 -0.31 -1.61
N MET A 63 -10.75 -0.11 -2.03
CA MET A 63 -10.38 0.47 -3.31
C MET A 63 -10.67 -0.55 -4.44
N PRO A 64 -10.67 -0.15 -5.73
CA PRO A 64 -10.87 -1.08 -6.85
C PRO A 64 -9.96 -2.31 -6.75
N GLU A 65 -10.36 -3.43 -7.33
CA GLU A 65 -9.55 -4.65 -7.36
C GLU A 65 -8.27 -4.45 -8.18
N GLY A 66 -7.15 -4.89 -7.61
CA GLY A 66 -5.90 -5.05 -8.31
C GLY A 66 -5.75 -6.46 -8.90
N TYR A 67 -4.86 -7.24 -8.31
CA TYR A 67 -4.68 -8.67 -8.56
C TYR A 67 -5.39 -9.52 -7.51
N VAL A 68 -5.63 -8.94 -6.32
CA VAL A 68 -6.28 -9.61 -5.18
C VAL A 68 -7.78 -9.35 -5.23
N SER A 69 -8.58 -10.42 -5.24
CA SER A 69 -10.04 -10.32 -5.30
C SER A 69 -10.63 -9.83 -3.97
N HIS A 70 -11.55 -8.86 -4.03
CA HIS A 70 -12.34 -8.41 -2.88
C HIS A 70 -13.08 -9.56 -2.20
N ARG A 71 -13.63 -10.48 -3.00
CA ARG A 71 -14.33 -11.65 -2.48
C ARG A 71 -13.46 -12.45 -1.54
N LEU A 72 -12.20 -12.71 -1.92
CA LEU A 72 -11.26 -13.46 -1.09
C LEU A 72 -10.89 -12.69 0.17
N LEU A 73 -10.63 -11.39 0.08
CA LEU A 73 -10.33 -10.55 1.25
C LEU A 73 -11.49 -10.54 2.25
N ILE A 74 -12.72 -10.38 1.77
CA ILE A 74 -13.91 -10.38 2.62
C ILE A 74 -14.12 -11.76 3.29
N GLN A 75 -13.93 -12.87 2.54
CA GLN A 75 -14.06 -14.21 3.08
C GLN A 75 -13.04 -14.54 4.17
N CYS A 76 -11.83 -14.03 4.08
CA CYS A 76 -10.78 -14.28 5.07
C CYS A 76 -10.70 -13.21 6.17
N PHE A 77 -11.57 -12.19 6.15
CA PHE A 77 -11.53 -11.05 7.08
C PHE A 77 -11.54 -11.48 8.55
N ASP A 78 -12.43 -12.38 8.93
CA ASP A 78 -12.55 -12.90 10.30
C ASP A 78 -11.76 -14.19 10.52
N GLY A 79 -11.05 -14.65 9.47
CA GLY A 79 -10.30 -15.90 9.47
C GLY A 79 -8.88 -15.79 10.02
N PRO A 80 -8.14 -16.90 10.06
CA PRO A 80 -6.75 -16.92 10.45
C PRO A 80 -5.85 -16.21 9.43
N GLU A 81 -4.67 -15.79 9.87
CA GLU A 81 -3.71 -15.03 9.06
C GLU A 81 -3.20 -15.79 7.84
N GLU A 82 -3.09 -17.10 7.94
CA GLU A 82 -2.73 -17.98 6.82
C GLU A 82 -3.76 -17.91 5.68
N GLY A 83 -5.04 -17.71 6.02
CA GLY A 83 -6.11 -17.47 5.04
C GLY A 83 -5.90 -16.17 4.27
N ILE A 84 -5.51 -15.10 4.97
CA ILE A 84 -5.19 -13.80 4.37
C ILE A 84 -3.96 -13.91 3.48
N ALA A 85 -2.89 -14.54 3.96
CA ALA A 85 -1.67 -14.75 3.19
C ALA A 85 -1.94 -15.52 1.89
N ARG A 86 -2.78 -16.55 1.96
CA ARG A 86 -3.18 -17.35 0.78
C ARG A 86 -4.02 -16.52 -0.21
N ALA A 87 -4.96 -15.73 0.29
CA ALA A 87 -5.81 -14.87 -0.54
C ALA A 87 -5.00 -13.76 -1.24
N ALA A 88 -4.02 -13.22 -0.53
CA ALA A 88 -3.17 -12.13 -1.01
C ALA A 88 -1.96 -12.59 -1.85
N ALA A 89 -1.67 -13.91 -1.90
CA ALA A 89 -0.52 -14.47 -2.61
C ALA A 89 -0.71 -14.50 -4.13
N THR A 90 -1.23 -13.43 -4.72
CA THR A 90 -1.50 -13.28 -6.15
C THR A 90 -0.80 -12.05 -6.70
N GLY A 91 -0.56 -12.05 -8.01
CA GLY A 91 0.06 -10.91 -8.69
C GLY A 91 1.57 -10.76 -8.45
N PRO A 92 2.17 -9.76 -9.12
CA PRO A 92 3.61 -9.53 -9.10
C PRO A 92 4.18 -9.13 -7.73
N ALA A 93 3.37 -8.44 -6.90
CA ALA A 93 3.77 -7.99 -5.55
C ALA A 93 3.75 -9.09 -4.47
N ARG A 94 3.43 -10.34 -4.85
CA ARG A 94 3.21 -11.46 -3.93
C ARG A 94 4.28 -11.59 -2.84
N GLU A 95 5.56 -11.59 -3.24
CA GLU A 95 6.66 -11.80 -2.27
C GLU A 95 6.73 -10.67 -1.23
N SER A 96 6.58 -9.42 -1.67
CA SER A 96 6.56 -8.25 -0.79
C SER A 96 5.37 -8.28 0.16
N ILE A 97 4.19 -8.66 -0.34
CA ILE A 97 2.98 -8.81 0.48
C ILE A 97 3.19 -9.90 1.53
N LEU A 98 3.70 -11.07 1.15
CA LEU A 98 3.91 -12.19 2.08
C LEU A 98 4.92 -11.84 3.19
N LYS A 99 6.02 -11.15 2.86
CA LYS A 99 6.98 -10.66 3.88
C LYS A 99 6.32 -9.72 4.89
N GLY A 100 5.49 -8.79 4.39
CA GLY A 100 4.76 -7.87 5.25
C GLY A 100 3.73 -8.56 6.16
N LEU A 101 3.03 -9.57 5.63
CA LEU A 101 2.05 -10.36 6.38
C LEU A 101 2.70 -11.29 7.42
N GLU A 102 3.87 -11.86 7.11
CA GLU A 102 4.64 -12.66 8.06
C GLU A 102 5.00 -11.85 9.31
N GLU A 103 5.49 -10.62 9.14
CA GLU A 103 5.80 -9.76 10.28
C GLU A 103 4.53 -9.29 11.00
N TYR A 104 3.45 -9.02 10.28
CA TYR A 104 2.17 -8.72 10.89
C TYR A 104 1.69 -9.86 11.79
N GLY A 105 1.79 -11.11 11.37
CA GLY A 105 1.47 -12.28 12.16
C GLY A 105 2.30 -12.41 13.45
N ARG A 106 3.55 -11.96 13.42
CA ARG A 106 4.43 -11.99 14.61
C ARG A 106 4.17 -10.86 15.59
N SER A 107 3.91 -9.66 15.11
CA SER A 107 3.93 -8.42 15.90
C SER A 107 2.61 -7.66 15.97
N GLY A 108 1.64 -7.97 15.11
CA GLY A 108 0.41 -7.21 14.92
C GLY A 108 0.63 -5.82 14.29
N ARG A 109 1.87 -5.51 13.87
CA ARG A 109 2.25 -4.20 13.33
C ARG A 109 2.21 -4.20 11.82
N LEU A 110 1.74 -3.09 11.24
CA LEU A 110 1.62 -2.91 9.79
C LEU A 110 2.88 -2.28 9.15
N THR A 111 3.85 -1.85 9.96
CA THR A 111 5.02 -1.09 9.52
C THR A 111 5.80 -1.80 8.41
N GLU A 112 5.98 -3.12 8.53
CA GLU A 112 6.71 -3.88 7.53
C GLU A 112 5.93 -3.98 6.22
N LEU A 113 4.62 -4.21 6.28
CA LEU A 113 3.78 -4.25 5.08
C LEU A 113 3.76 -2.89 4.37
N GLU A 114 3.71 -1.79 5.12
CA GLU A 114 3.81 -0.42 4.57
C GLU A 114 5.18 -0.20 3.91
N ARG A 115 6.27 -0.66 4.53
CA ARG A 115 7.62 -0.57 3.97
C ARG A 115 7.76 -1.41 2.70
N GLN A 116 7.25 -2.63 2.70
CA GLN A 116 7.26 -3.51 1.52
C GLN A 116 6.45 -2.93 0.37
N ARG A 117 5.30 -2.29 0.64
CA ARG A 117 4.55 -1.54 -0.35
C ARG A 117 5.41 -0.46 -1.00
N ASP A 118 5.98 0.42 -0.19
CA ASP A 118 6.73 1.58 -0.70
C ASP A 118 7.96 1.13 -1.49
N ASN A 119 8.70 0.11 -1.01
CA ASN A 119 9.84 -0.46 -1.71
C ASN A 119 9.45 -1.13 -3.03
N TYR A 120 8.38 -1.93 -3.03
CA TYR A 120 7.91 -2.59 -4.24
C TYR A 120 7.48 -1.59 -5.30
N LEU A 121 6.63 -0.62 -4.93
CA LEU A 121 6.09 0.37 -5.87
C LEU A 121 7.19 1.23 -6.50
N ILE A 122 8.20 1.64 -5.74
CA ILE A 122 9.33 2.40 -6.29
C ILE A 122 10.23 1.51 -7.16
N SER A 123 10.37 0.22 -6.84
CA SER A 123 11.21 -0.70 -7.60
C SER A 123 10.73 -0.90 -9.04
N LEU A 124 9.42 -0.80 -9.28
CA LEU A 124 8.83 -0.92 -10.62
C LEU A 124 9.40 0.10 -11.61
N PHE A 125 9.80 1.28 -11.12
CA PHE A 125 10.31 2.37 -11.96
C PHE A 125 11.84 2.50 -11.93
N LYS A 126 12.55 1.73 -11.08
CA LYS A 126 14.02 1.78 -11.05
C LYS A 126 14.63 1.41 -12.40
N GLY A 127 14.06 0.40 -13.07
CA GLY A 127 14.50 -0.01 -14.41
C GLY A 127 14.17 0.98 -15.52
N ALA A 128 13.15 1.82 -15.32
CA ALA A 128 12.73 2.84 -16.28
C ALA A 128 13.57 4.12 -16.23
N LYS A 129 14.45 4.28 -15.22
CA LYS A 129 15.29 5.48 -15.02
C LYS A 129 16.11 5.88 -16.27
N PHE A 130 16.53 4.89 -17.04
CA PHE A 130 17.36 5.08 -18.24
C PHE A 130 16.61 4.80 -19.56
N ALA A 131 15.27 4.66 -19.51
CA ALA A 131 14.49 4.46 -20.73
C ALA A 131 14.49 5.71 -21.60
N GLU A 132 14.82 5.53 -22.88
CA GLU A 132 14.76 6.60 -23.88
C GLU A 132 13.30 6.79 -24.33
N GLY A 133 12.59 7.71 -23.65
CA GLY A 133 11.19 8.03 -23.96
C GLY A 133 10.18 7.40 -23.00
N GLY A 134 8.91 7.78 -23.14
CA GLY A 134 7.83 7.37 -22.27
C GLY A 134 7.65 8.27 -21.05
N ILE A 135 6.59 8.02 -20.29
CA ILE A 135 6.25 8.75 -19.06
C ILE A 135 6.87 8.12 -17.81
N GLU A 136 7.32 6.87 -17.93
CA GLU A 136 7.81 6.05 -16.82
C GLU A 136 8.99 6.68 -16.07
N PRO A 137 10.02 7.27 -16.73
CA PRO A 137 11.11 7.94 -16.02
C PRO A 137 10.62 9.14 -15.19
N LEU A 138 9.62 9.88 -15.70
CA LEU A 138 9.05 11.03 -15.00
C LEU A 138 8.26 10.56 -13.76
N ILE A 139 7.43 9.52 -13.90
CA ILE A 139 6.69 8.93 -12.78
C ILE A 139 7.68 8.41 -11.73
N GLY A 140 8.69 7.65 -12.15
CA GLY A 140 9.72 7.14 -11.24
C GLY A 140 10.44 8.25 -10.48
N TYR A 141 10.79 9.34 -11.16
CA TYR A 141 11.38 10.52 -10.52
C TYR A 141 10.45 11.15 -9.47
N LEU A 142 9.17 11.36 -9.81
CA LEU A 142 8.20 11.95 -8.89
C LEU A 142 7.98 11.06 -7.66
N LEU A 143 7.81 9.76 -7.84
CA LEU A 143 7.68 8.78 -6.74
C LEU A 143 8.94 8.75 -5.87
N GLY A 144 10.12 8.83 -6.48
CA GLY A 144 11.38 8.93 -5.76
C GLY A 144 11.46 10.18 -4.89
N ARG A 145 11.08 11.34 -5.41
CA ARG A 145 11.03 12.60 -4.64
C ARG A 145 10.01 12.54 -3.51
N GLU A 146 8.86 11.92 -3.75
CA GLU A 146 7.86 11.71 -2.70
C GLU A 146 8.39 10.79 -1.58
N GLN A 147 9.07 9.71 -1.94
CA GLN A 147 9.67 8.79 -0.98
C GLN A 147 10.79 9.45 -0.16
N GLU A 148 11.66 10.25 -0.79
CA GLU A 148 12.66 11.04 -0.09
C GLU A 148 12.01 12.00 0.92
N ALA A 149 10.94 12.69 0.53
CA ALA A 149 10.21 13.59 1.42
C ALA A 149 9.57 12.84 2.61
N LYS A 150 9.03 11.63 2.40
CA LYS A 150 8.52 10.77 3.48
C LYS A 150 9.64 10.37 4.44
N CYS A 151 10.79 9.93 3.92
CA CYS A 151 11.96 9.58 4.73
C CYS A 151 12.46 10.75 5.57
N LEU A 152 12.59 11.94 4.97
CA LEU A 152 13.01 13.14 5.68
C LEU A 152 12.04 13.53 6.80
N ARG A 153 10.71 13.52 6.53
CA ARG A 153 9.69 13.78 7.57
C ARG A 153 9.77 12.76 8.70
N LEU A 154 9.96 11.49 8.39
CA LEU A 154 10.12 10.43 9.38
C LEU A 154 11.34 10.71 10.27
N ILE A 155 12.50 10.98 9.68
CA ILE A 155 13.75 11.25 10.40
C ILE A 155 13.58 12.47 11.32
N ILE A 156 13.09 13.59 10.78
CA ILE A 156 12.89 14.83 11.54
C ILE A 156 11.93 14.61 12.71
N THR A 157 10.79 13.97 12.44
CA THR A 157 9.78 13.70 13.48
C THR A 157 10.32 12.77 14.56
N ALA A 158 11.03 11.71 14.17
CA ALA A 158 11.60 10.76 15.09
C ALA A 158 12.70 11.40 15.97
N LYS A 159 13.59 12.21 15.38
CA LYS A 159 14.62 12.95 16.12
C LYS A 159 14.01 13.97 17.10
N ARG A 160 12.97 14.70 16.68
CA ARG A 160 12.24 15.63 17.56
C ARG A 160 11.60 14.91 18.79
N ASN A 161 11.18 13.67 18.62
CA ASN A 161 10.61 12.84 19.68
C ASN A 161 11.64 11.97 20.40
N ASN A 162 12.93 12.18 20.17
CA ASN A 162 14.04 11.43 20.77
C ASN A 162 13.92 9.90 20.59
N LEU A 163 13.40 9.44 19.44
CA LEU A 163 13.33 8.02 19.14
C LEU A 163 14.73 7.47 18.84
N PRO A 164 15.04 6.22 19.27
CA PRO A 164 16.31 5.57 18.96
C PRO A 164 16.53 5.42 17.46
N ASP A 165 17.79 5.54 17.02
CA ASP A 165 18.15 5.41 15.58
C ASP A 165 17.72 4.07 14.98
N LYS A 166 17.74 2.99 15.78
CA LYS A 166 17.23 1.68 15.35
C LYS A 166 15.78 1.73 14.89
N VAL A 167 14.91 2.42 15.63
CA VAL A 167 13.49 2.58 15.28
C VAL A 167 13.33 3.39 13.98
N ILE A 168 14.19 4.39 13.77
CA ILE A 168 14.19 5.18 12.55
C ILE A 168 14.58 4.29 11.38
N THR A 169 15.68 3.56 11.48
CA THR A 169 16.21 2.69 10.41
C THR A 169 15.22 1.59 10.03
N GLU A 170 14.52 0.98 10.99
CA GLU A 170 13.51 -0.05 10.74
C GLU A 170 12.32 0.45 9.91
N ARG A 171 12.04 1.75 9.96
CA ARG A 171 10.92 2.38 9.22
C ARG A 171 11.30 3.02 7.90
N LEU A 172 12.59 3.21 7.66
CA LEU A 172 13.06 3.77 6.40
C LEU A 172 12.85 2.77 5.25
N GLY A 173 12.25 3.26 4.17
CA GLY A 173 12.14 2.53 2.91
C GLY A 173 13.37 2.73 2.02
N GLU A 174 13.41 2.02 0.92
CA GLU A 174 14.42 2.21 -0.13
C GLU A 174 14.25 3.57 -0.82
N LEU A 175 15.38 4.15 -1.22
CA LEU A 175 15.40 5.36 -2.04
C LEU A 175 15.45 4.99 -3.53
N TYR A 176 15.04 5.94 -4.38
CA TYR A 176 15.03 5.78 -5.85
C TYR A 176 16.43 5.93 -6.49
N GLY A 177 17.41 6.37 -5.72
CA GLY A 177 18.76 6.63 -6.17
C GLY A 177 19.55 5.44 -6.72
#